data_fe7da990eccc3849c91dd91ab742fb4a
#
_entry.id   fe7da990eccc3849c91dd91ab742fb4a
#
_cell.length_a   1.000
_cell.length_b   1.000
_cell.length_c   1.000
_cell.angle_alpha   90.00
_cell.angle_beta   90.00
_cell.angle_gamma   90.00
#
_symmetry.space_group_name_H-M   'P 1'
#
loop_
_entity.id
_entity.type
_entity.pdbx_description
1 polymer ?
#
loop_
_entity_poly.entity_id
_entity_poly.type
_entity_poly.pdbx_seq_one_letter_code
_entity_poly.pdbx_strand_id
1 'polypeptide(L)'
;GIYACVCCNNDLFDSATKYDSASGWPSFTEPIQENGISYYEDVSYGMSRVEVKCATCDAHLGHVFPDGPLPSGLRFCINGVALYKK
;
A
#
# COMPACT_ATOMS: atom_id res chain seq x y z
N GLY A 1 -10.18 9.33 -7.27
CA GLY A 1 -9.25 8.97 -8.33
C GLY A 1 -8.49 7.68 -8.04
N ILE A 2 -7.63 7.34 -8.96
CA ILE A 2 -6.84 6.11 -8.90
C ILE A 2 -5.40 6.46 -8.60
N TYR A 3 -4.77 5.71 -7.69
CA TYR A 3 -3.34 5.80 -7.40
C TYR A 3 -2.64 4.65 -8.09
N ALA A 4 -1.72 4.97 -8.98
CA ALA A 4 -1.02 3.99 -9.80
C ALA A 4 0.45 3.92 -9.44
N CYS A 5 1.08 2.79 -9.78
CA CYS A 5 2.51 2.59 -9.60
C CYS A 5 3.28 3.55 -10.52
N VAL A 6 4.19 4.31 -9.93
CA VAL A 6 4.97 5.29 -10.69
C VAL A 6 5.91 4.60 -11.70
N CYS A 7 6.28 3.33 -11.46
CA CYS A 7 7.20 2.59 -12.33
C CYS A 7 6.51 1.96 -13.53
N CYS A 8 5.33 1.34 -13.33
CA CYS A 8 4.71 0.53 -14.38
C CYS A 8 3.28 0.94 -14.71
N ASN A 9 2.73 1.95 -14.02
CA ASN A 9 1.37 2.47 -14.27
C ASN A 9 0.25 1.50 -13.88
N ASN A 10 0.56 0.43 -13.14
CA ASN A 10 -0.47 -0.47 -12.64
C ASN A 10 -1.36 0.24 -11.63
N ASP A 11 -2.68 0.11 -11.75
CA ASP A 11 -3.63 0.70 -10.81
C ASP A 11 -3.56 -0.07 -9.49
N LEU A 12 -3.26 0.63 -8.39
CA LEU A 12 -2.98 0.00 -7.12
C LEU A 12 -4.05 0.27 -6.06
N PHE A 13 -4.44 1.54 -5.89
CA PHE A 13 -5.38 1.94 -4.85
C PHE A 13 -6.36 2.97 -5.38
N ASP A 14 -7.57 2.94 -4.82
CA ASP A 14 -8.61 3.93 -5.13
C ASP A 14 -8.68 4.94 -3.99
N SER A 15 -8.85 6.21 -4.32
CA SER A 15 -8.99 7.27 -3.31
C SER A 15 -10.18 7.03 -2.39
N ALA A 16 -11.18 6.25 -2.82
CA ALA A 16 -12.31 5.89 -1.98
C ALA A 16 -11.91 5.09 -0.75
N THR A 17 -10.77 4.37 -0.79
CA THR A 17 -10.26 3.61 0.34
C THR A 17 -9.13 4.32 1.08
N LYS A 18 -8.77 5.53 0.66
CA LYS A 18 -7.74 6.33 1.32
C LYS A 18 -8.32 6.98 2.57
N TYR A 19 -7.54 6.99 3.65
CA TYR A 19 -7.95 7.63 4.89
C TYR A 19 -6.75 8.27 5.58
N ASP A 20 -7.02 9.18 6.52
CA ASP A 20 -5.97 9.83 7.31
C ASP A 20 -5.65 8.97 8.53
N SER A 21 -4.48 8.36 8.54
CA SER A 21 -4.02 7.54 9.66
C SER A 21 -3.17 8.32 10.65
N ALA A 22 -2.98 9.62 10.43
CA ALA A 22 -2.12 10.50 11.22
C ALA A 22 -0.64 10.11 11.17
N SER A 23 -0.25 9.21 10.25
CA SER A 23 1.14 8.78 10.09
C SER A 23 1.96 9.72 9.22
N GLY A 24 1.31 10.63 8.48
CA GLY A 24 1.95 11.47 7.49
C GLY A 24 2.17 10.80 6.14
N TRP A 25 1.84 9.51 6.04
CA TRP A 25 1.96 8.74 4.81
C TRP A 25 0.58 8.44 4.23
N PRO A 26 0.44 8.35 2.89
CA PRO A 26 -0.81 7.89 2.30
C PRO A 26 -1.19 6.52 2.85
N SER A 27 -2.42 6.40 3.32
CA SER A 27 -2.92 5.16 3.92
C SER A 27 -4.21 4.73 3.25
N PHE A 28 -4.34 3.42 3.03
CA PHE A 28 -5.49 2.83 2.35
C PHE A 28 -5.96 1.60 3.13
N THR A 29 -7.26 1.29 3.01
CA THR A 29 -7.82 0.13 3.70
C THR A 29 -7.69 -1.15 2.88
N GLU A 30 -7.59 -1.04 1.55
CA GLU A 30 -7.46 -2.20 0.67
C GLU A 30 -6.96 -1.77 -0.70
N PRO A 31 -6.33 -2.68 -1.46
CA PRO A 31 -5.96 -2.41 -2.85
C PRO A 31 -7.18 -2.53 -3.76
N ILE A 32 -7.06 -2.05 -5.00
CA ILE A 32 -8.11 -2.21 -6.01
C ILE A 32 -8.32 -3.70 -6.31
N GLN A 33 -7.22 -4.43 -6.49
CA GLN A 33 -7.24 -5.87 -6.73
C GLN A 33 -6.15 -6.53 -5.89
N GLU A 34 -6.50 -7.62 -5.21
CA GLU A 34 -5.54 -8.35 -4.36
C GLU A 34 -4.34 -8.85 -5.17
N ASN A 35 -4.55 -9.27 -6.41
CA ASN A 35 -3.46 -9.75 -7.25
C ASN A 35 -2.62 -8.63 -7.87
N GLY A 36 -2.97 -7.37 -7.60
CA GLY A 36 -2.18 -6.22 -8.06
C GLY A 36 -0.97 -5.92 -7.18
N ILE A 37 -0.91 -6.51 -5.99
CA ILE A 37 0.19 -6.31 -5.05
C ILE A 37 0.70 -7.65 -4.55
N SER A 38 1.94 -7.65 -4.09
CA SER A 38 2.59 -8.83 -3.50
C SER A 38 3.04 -8.50 -2.09
N TYR A 39 3.10 -9.53 -1.23
CA TYR A 39 3.44 -9.39 0.19
C TYR A 39 4.72 -10.15 0.49
N TYR A 40 5.61 -9.53 1.28
CA TYR A 40 6.88 -10.13 1.69
C TYR A 40 7.13 -9.84 3.15
N GLU A 41 7.72 -10.81 3.85
CA GLU A 41 8.12 -10.59 5.23
C GLU A 41 9.34 -9.68 5.26
N ASP A 42 9.27 -8.63 6.08
CA ASP A 42 10.36 -7.68 6.28
C ASP A 42 10.74 -7.71 7.75
N VAL A 43 11.93 -8.23 8.05
CA VAL A 43 12.44 -8.35 9.43
C VAL A 43 13.54 -7.34 9.75
N SER A 44 13.62 -6.26 8.95
CA SER A 44 14.61 -5.21 9.15
C SER A 44 14.48 -4.57 10.53
N TYR A 45 15.60 -4.13 11.09
CA TYR A 45 15.66 -3.39 12.35
C TYR A 45 15.04 -4.15 13.54
N GLY A 46 15.07 -5.49 13.50
CA GLY A 46 14.53 -6.31 14.57
C GLY A 46 13.01 -6.31 14.66
N MET A 47 12.33 -5.77 13.67
CA MET A 47 10.86 -5.75 13.61
C MET A 47 10.37 -6.70 12.53
N SER A 48 9.26 -7.38 12.81
CA SER A 48 8.59 -8.20 11.80
C SER A 48 7.45 -7.39 11.21
N ARG A 49 7.55 -7.07 9.92
CA ARG A 49 6.54 -6.30 9.20
C ARG A 49 6.24 -6.99 7.88
N VAL A 50 5.11 -6.64 7.26
CA VAL A 50 4.78 -7.15 5.93
C VAL A 50 4.99 -6.03 4.91
N GLU A 51 5.95 -6.24 4.02
CA GLU A 51 6.25 -5.32 2.94
C GLU A 51 5.26 -5.52 1.79
N VAL A 52 4.84 -4.43 1.17
CA VAL A 52 3.94 -4.44 0.02
C VAL A 52 4.70 -3.96 -1.20
N LYS A 53 4.64 -4.76 -2.26
CA LYS A 53 5.27 -4.45 -3.55
C LYS A 53 4.25 -4.52 -4.68
N CYS A 54 4.53 -3.80 -5.77
CA CYS A 54 3.73 -3.92 -6.99
C CYS A 54 3.94 -5.30 -7.59
N ALA A 55 2.84 -6.04 -7.82
CA ALA A 55 2.94 -7.39 -8.36
C ALA A 55 3.42 -7.41 -9.81
N THR A 56 3.30 -6.30 -10.54
CA THR A 56 3.69 -6.21 -11.94
C THR A 56 5.17 -5.94 -12.11
N CYS A 57 5.75 -4.98 -11.38
CA CYS A 57 7.14 -4.56 -11.58
C CYS A 57 8.02 -4.76 -10.36
N ASP A 58 7.47 -5.29 -9.27
CA ASP A 58 8.18 -5.57 -8.01
C ASP A 58 8.71 -4.33 -7.29
N ALA A 59 8.22 -3.15 -7.64
CA ALA A 59 8.63 -1.92 -6.97
C ALA A 59 8.14 -1.95 -5.51
N HIS A 60 9.00 -1.51 -4.59
CA HIS A 60 8.62 -1.35 -3.18
C HIS A 60 7.58 -0.25 -3.05
N LEU A 61 6.45 -0.56 -2.42
CA LEU A 61 5.37 0.40 -2.22
C LEU A 61 5.30 0.89 -0.77
N GLY A 62 5.44 0.00 0.19
CA GLY A 62 5.32 0.32 1.60
C GLY A 62 5.11 -0.93 2.43
N HIS A 63 4.29 -0.80 3.45
CA HIS A 63 4.00 -1.90 4.39
C HIS A 63 2.51 -1.94 4.72
N VAL A 64 2.02 -3.11 5.12
CA VAL A 64 0.65 -3.27 5.60
C VAL A 64 0.67 -3.69 7.07
N PHE A 65 -0.23 -3.11 7.86
CA PHE A 65 -0.33 -3.34 9.30
C PHE A 65 -1.77 -3.75 9.66
N PRO A 66 -1.97 -4.53 10.75
CA PRO A 66 -3.29 -5.00 11.14
C PRO A 66 -4.08 -4.01 12.00
N ASP A 67 -3.68 -2.76 12.08
CA ASP A 67 -4.29 -1.74 12.93
C ASP A 67 -5.10 -0.71 12.13
N GLY A 68 -5.72 -1.14 11.06
CA GLY A 68 -6.53 -0.27 10.21
C GLY A 68 -8.01 -0.27 10.59
N PRO A 69 -8.80 0.59 9.92
CA PRO A 69 -10.23 0.66 10.17
C PRO A 69 -10.98 -0.53 9.60
N LEU A 70 -12.14 -0.82 10.16
CA LEU A 70 -13.05 -1.82 9.61
C LEU A 70 -13.64 -1.32 8.28
N PRO A 71 -14.03 -2.23 7.36
CA PRO A 71 -14.15 -3.68 7.56
C PRO A 71 -12.87 -4.48 7.39
N SER A 72 -11.86 -3.97 6.67
CA SER A 72 -10.66 -4.77 6.41
C SER A 72 -9.78 -4.97 7.65
N GLY A 73 -9.76 -3.99 8.55
CA GLY A 73 -8.86 -4.00 9.70
C GLY A 73 -7.40 -3.78 9.32
N LEU A 74 -7.12 -3.42 8.07
CA LEU A 74 -5.75 -3.28 7.56
C LEU A 74 -5.42 -1.82 7.28
N ARG A 75 -4.15 -1.49 7.48
CA ARG A 75 -3.61 -0.17 7.14
C ARG A 75 -2.47 -0.37 6.15
N PHE A 76 -2.73 -0.06 4.89
CA PHE A 76 -1.70 -0.05 3.85
C PHE A 76 -1.02 1.31 3.87
N CYS A 77 0.16 1.35 4.46
CA CYS A 77 0.96 2.57 4.59
C CYS A 77 1.92 2.64 3.41
N ILE A 78 1.64 3.48 2.44
CA ILE A 78 2.32 3.47 1.14
C ILE A 78 3.17 4.72 0.99
N ASN A 79 4.36 4.56 0.43
CA ASN A 79 5.26 5.67 0.16
C ASN A 79 4.69 6.52 -0.99
N GLY A 80 4.43 7.79 -0.70
CA GLY A 80 3.80 8.69 -1.67
C GLY A 80 4.61 8.86 -2.95
N VAL A 81 5.95 8.72 -2.91
CA VAL A 81 6.78 8.84 -4.11
C VAL A 81 6.71 7.62 -5.00
N ALA A 82 6.15 6.50 -4.52
CA ALA A 82 5.93 5.30 -5.32
C ALA A 82 4.62 5.34 -6.10
N LEU A 83 3.78 6.33 -5.84
CA LEU A 83 2.44 6.44 -6.43
C LEU A 83 2.30 7.75 -7.21
N TYR A 84 1.44 7.73 -8.21
CA TYR A 84 0.92 8.97 -8.78
C TYR A 84 -0.60 8.85 -8.93
N LYS A 85 -1.26 9.99 -8.79
CA LYS A 85 -2.72 10.02 -8.86
C LYS A 85 -3.14 10.32 -10.30
N LYS A 86 -3.93 9.44 -10.86
CA LYS A 86 -4.51 9.64 -12.19
C LYS A 86 -5.69 10.60 -12.14
#